data_4da2b0a6f4a66043ba0ed061cbf2acae
#
_entry.id   4da2b0a6f4a66043ba0ed061cbf2acae
#
_cell.length_a   1.000
_cell.length_b   1.000
_cell.length_c   1.000
_cell.angle_alpha   90.00
_cell.angle_beta   90.00
_cell.angle_gamma   90.00
#
_symmetry.space_group_name_H-M   'P 1'
#
loop_
_entity.id
_entity.type
_entity.pdbx_description
1 polymer ?
#
loop_
_entity_poly.entity_id
_entity_poly.type
_entity_poly.pdbx_seq_one_letter_code
_entity_poly.pdbx_strand_id
1 'polypeptide(L)'
;LSDIEAGLMGGAIFVDYRATAYYLGISRLEDVGRYGTIPTAKNLPADWFTTDAGGKLRSRAQLRKLYELREIPFGLPHIAFSNTNERAALGWFVATEILGNKNVQLYEASIREWAAAPTRRMHRQINLDE
;
A
#
# COMPACT_ATOMS: atom_id res chain seq x y z
N LEU A 1 -12.28 -10.09 1.17
CA LEU A 1 -12.75 -8.70 1.28
C LEU A 1 -13.35 -8.35 2.62
N SER A 2 -14.16 -9.22 3.19
CA SER A 2 -14.69 -8.98 4.55
C SER A 2 -13.57 -8.89 5.60
N ASP A 3 -12.50 -9.66 5.42
CA ASP A 3 -11.33 -9.60 6.31
C ASP A 3 -10.61 -8.26 6.19
N ILE A 4 -10.59 -7.68 5.00
CA ILE A 4 -9.96 -6.38 4.76
C ILE A 4 -10.79 -5.28 5.41
N GLU A 5 -12.10 -5.32 5.28
CA GLU A 5 -13.00 -4.37 5.94
C GLU A 5 -12.93 -4.48 7.46
N ALA A 6 -12.84 -5.69 7.99
CA ALA A 6 -12.64 -5.93 9.42
C ALA A 6 -11.31 -5.34 9.90
N GLY A 7 -10.24 -5.45 9.10
CA GLY A 7 -8.95 -4.84 9.39
C GLY A 7 -9.04 -3.33 9.49
N LEU A 8 -9.78 -2.69 8.60
CA LEU A 8 -10.00 -1.24 8.64
C LEU A 8 -10.66 -0.82 9.95
N MET A 9 -11.69 -1.54 10.36
CA MET A 9 -12.39 -1.27 11.61
C MET A 9 -11.55 -1.62 12.85
N GLY A 10 -10.68 -2.62 12.74
CA GLY A 10 -9.81 -3.07 13.81
C GLY A 10 -8.53 -2.28 14.00
N GLY A 11 -8.28 -1.25 13.19
CA GLY A 11 -7.11 -0.40 13.32
C GLY A 11 -5.83 -0.95 12.71
N ALA A 12 -5.91 -1.91 11.81
CA ALA A 12 -4.74 -2.36 11.05
C ALA A 12 -4.17 -1.21 10.23
N ILE A 13 -2.84 -1.20 10.05
CA ILE A 13 -2.18 -0.20 9.22
C ILE A 13 -2.27 -0.65 7.77
N PHE A 14 -3.00 0.08 6.95
CA PHE A 14 -3.05 -0.16 5.52
C PHE A 14 -1.85 0.50 4.87
N VAL A 15 -1.10 -0.27 4.09
CA VAL A 15 0.08 0.24 3.39
C VAL A 15 -0.15 0.12 1.90
N ASP A 16 -0.21 1.28 1.23
CA ASP A 16 -0.37 1.41 -0.20
C ASP A 16 1.01 1.43 -0.85
N TYR A 17 1.35 0.38 -1.58
CA TYR A 17 2.67 0.24 -2.21
C TYR A 17 2.73 0.77 -3.64
N ARG A 18 1.69 1.49 -4.07
CA ARG A 18 1.66 2.12 -5.39
C ARG A 18 2.56 3.36 -5.44
N ALA A 19 2.86 3.81 -6.66
CA ALA A 19 3.47 5.12 -6.85
C ALA A 19 2.60 6.20 -6.19
N THR A 20 3.23 7.22 -5.66
CA THR A 20 2.56 8.24 -4.84
C THR A 20 1.41 8.96 -5.57
N ALA A 21 1.54 9.15 -6.90
CA ALA A 21 0.48 9.79 -7.68
C ALA A 21 -0.86 9.06 -7.60
N TYR A 22 -0.84 7.73 -7.51
CA TYR A 22 -2.06 6.93 -7.34
C TYR A 22 -2.63 7.09 -5.94
N TYR A 23 -1.78 7.04 -4.95
CA TYR A 23 -2.17 7.21 -3.54
C TYR A 23 -2.83 8.58 -3.31
N LEU A 24 -2.25 9.62 -3.87
CA LEU A 24 -2.76 10.98 -3.72
C LEU A 24 -4.07 11.25 -4.50
N GLY A 25 -4.37 10.44 -5.50
CA GLY A 25 -5.54 10.63 -6.35
C GLY A 25 -5.30 11.48 -7.59
N ILE A 26 -4.04 11.70 -7.95
CA ILE A 26 -3.65 12.43 -9.17
C ILE A 26 -3.87 11.56 -10.39
N SER A 27 -3.50 10.29 -10.29
CA SER A 27 -3.57 9.32 -11.39
C SER A 27 -4.31 8.06 -10.95
N ARG A 28 -4.85 7.33 -11.91
CA ARG A 28 -5.37 5.98 -11.69
C ARG A 28 -5.10 5.12 -12.91
N LEU A 29 -5.03 3.81 -12.71
CA LEU A 29 -5.02 2.88 -13.83
C LEU A 29 -6.41 2.83 -14.45
N GLU A 30 -6.49 2.55 -15.75
CA GLU A 30 -7.76 2.52 -16.48
C GLU A 30 -8.78 1.56 -15.88
N ASP A 31 -8.31 0.40 -15.38
CA ASP A 31 -9.18 -0.62 -14.79
C ASP A 31 -9.45 -0.43 -13.29
N VAL A 32 -8.96 0.66 -12.71
CA VAL A 32 -9.31 1.07 -11.35
C VAL A 32 -10.37 2.16 -11.44
N GLY A 33 -11.57 1.87 -10.97
CA GLY A 33 -12.74 2.69 -11.24
C GLY A 33 -12.80 4.04 -10.56
N ARG A 34 -12.00 4.26 -9.51
CA ARG A 34 -12.04 5.53 -8.76
C ARG A 34 -10.62 5.94 -8.33
N TYR A 35 -10.43 7.23 -8.19
CA TYR A 35 -9.17 7.82 -7.73
C TYR A 35 -8.99 7.69 -6.22
N GLY A 36 -7.73 7.65 -5.80
CA GLY A 36 -7.37 7.71 -4.38
C GLY A 36 -7.03 6.37 -3.79
N THR A 37 -7.12 6.27 -2.48
CA THR A 37 -6.67 5.12 -1.71
C THR A 37 -7.73 4.69 -0.68
N ILE A 38 -7.48 3.57 -0.03
CA ILE A 38 -8.28 3.13 1.12
C ILE A 38 -8.10 4.17 2.24
N PRO A 39 -9.18 4.59 2.90
CA PRO A 39 -9.04 5.57 3.99
C PRO A 39 -8.02 5.14 5.04
N THR A 40 -7.26 6.07 5.55
CA THR A 40 -6.20 5.90 6.56
C THR A 40 -4.90 5.25 6.06
N ALA A 41 -4.84 4.79 4.81
CA ALA A 41 -3.64 4.12 4.30
C ALA A 41 -2.41 5.03 4.32
N LYS A 42 -1.27 4.43 4.62
CA LYS A 42 0.05 5.05 4.45
C LYS A 42 0.60 4.64 3.09
N ASN A 43 1.43 5.48 2.50
CA ASN A 43 2.00 5.18 1.19
C ASN A 43 3.51 4.96 1.28
N LEU A 44 3.95 3.85 0.72
CA LEU A 44 5.36 3.56 0.52
C LEU A 44 5.51 2.87 -0.83
N PRO A 45 5.89 3.61 -1.88
CA PRO A 45 6.03 3.01 -3.21
C PRO A 45 7.02 1.86 -3.21
N ALA A 46 6.59 0.70 -3.69
CA ALA A 46 7.46 -0.48 -3.77
C ALA A 46 8.68 -0.26 -4.65
N ASP A 47 8.60 0.66 -5.60
CA ASP A 47 9.73 1.03 -6.46
C ASP A 47 10.92 1.59 -5.66
N TRP A 48 10.68 2.08 -4.45
CA TRP A 48 11.74 2.59 -3.59
C TRP A 48 12.57 1.47 -2.94
N PHE A 49 12.11 0.23 -3.01
CA PHE A 49 12.81 -0.91 -2.39
C PHE A 49 14.06 -1.33 -3.14
N THR A 50 14.21 -0.91 -4.38
CA THR A 50 15.37 -1.25 -5.20
C THR A 50 16.24 -0.02 -5.45
N THR A 51 17.53 -0.29 -5.73
CA THR A 51 18.48 0.79 -5.99
C THR A 51 18.28 1.40 -7.38
N ASP A 52 18.80 2.60 -7.56
CA ASP A 52 18.61 3.41 -8.77
C ASP A 52 19.00 2.70 -10.06
N ALA A 53 20.01 1.86 -10.01
CA ALA A 53 20.57 1.24 -11.20
C ALA A 53 19.94 -0.11 -11.58
N GLY A 54 18.75 -0.37 -11.11
CA GLY A 54 18.05 -1.48 -11.71
C GLY A 54 18.12 -2.76 -10.97
N GLY A 55 17.66 -2.73 -9.85
CA GLY A 55 17.09 -3.93 -9.52
C GLY A 55 17.65 -4.69 -8.35
N LYS A 56 18.59 -4.13 -7.67
CA LYS A 56 19.04 -4.72 -6.42
C LYS A 56 18.20 -4.20 -5.26
N LEU A 57 17.71 -5.10 -4.46
CA LEU A 57 17.00 -4.74 -3.24
C LEU A 57 17.94 -3.97 -2.30
N ARG A 58 17.45 -2.91 -1.69
CA ARG A 58 18.21 -2.13 -0.73
C ARG A 58 18.53 -2.98 0.50
N SER A 59 19.49 -2.54 1.31
CA SER A 59 19.84 -3.25 2.55
C SER A 59 18.66 -3.24 3.53
N ARG A 60 18.68 -4.18 4.47
CA ARG A 60 17.67 -4.24 5.54
C ARG A 60 17.56 -2.90 6.28
N ALA A 61 18.70 -2.28 6.61
CA ALA A 61 18.70 -1.00 7.34
C ALA A 61 18.04 0.11 6.50
N GLN A 62 18.32 0.16 5.20
CA GLN A 62 17.72 1.15 4.31
C GLN A 62 16.22 0.92 4.15
N LEU A 63 15.80 -0.34 3.99
CA LEU A 63 14.39 -0.69 3.87
C LEU A 63 13.62 -0.30 5.14
N ARG A 64 14.18 -0.60 6.31
CA ARG A 64 13.58 -0.22 7.58
C ARG A 64 13.43 1.30 7.68
N LYS A 65 14.44 2.03 7.25
CA LYS A 65 14.41 3.49 7.26
C LYS A 65 13.30 4.06 6.37
N LEU A 66 13.01 3.43 5.23
CA LEU A 66 11.90 3.86 4.38
C LEU A 66 10.56 3.78 5.11
N TYR A 67 10.32 2.69 5.84
CA TYR A 67 9.11 2.56 6.66
C TYR A 67 9.06 3.64 7.75
N GLU A 68 10.17 3.90 8.40
CA GLU A 68 10.25 4.94 9.44
C GLU A 68 9.99 6.33 8.86
N LEU A 69 10.57 6.64 7.69
CA LEU A 69 10.36 7.92 7.01
C LEU A 69 8.90 8.15 6.59
N ARG A 70 8.19 7.08 6.29
CA ARG A 70 6.77 7.16 5.92
C ARG A 70 5.85 6.99 7.12
N GLU A 71 6.40 6.94 8.32
CA GLU A 71 5.64 6.83 9.57
C GLU A 71 4.75 5.58 9.60
N ILE A 72 5.30 4.46 9.12
CA ILE A 72 4.61 3.17 9.15
C ILE A 72 5.18 2.37 10.32
N PRO A 73 4.44 2.25 11.42
CA PRO A 73 4.97 1.58 12.61
C PRO A 73 5.06 0.07 12.42
N PHE A 74 6.08 -0.52 13.04
CA PHE A 74 6.19 -1.96 13.20
C PHE A 74 5.50 -2.38 14.51
N GLY A 75 5.17 -3.66 14.61
CA GLY A 75 4.53 -4.18 15.81
C GLY A 75 3.01 -4.09 15.80
N LEU A 76 2.44 -3.52 14.77
CA LEU A 76 0.99 -3.49 14.54
C LEU A 76 0.67 -4.31 13.30
N PRO A 77 -0.55 -4.85 13.19
CA PRO A 77 -0.96 -5.54 11.97
C PRO A 77 -0.95 -4.60 10.77
N HIS A 78 -0.40 -5.08 9.65
CA HIS A 78 -0.42 -4.36 8.38
C HIS A 78 -1.29 -5.09 7.37
N ILE A 79 -1.91 -4.33 6.48
CA ILE A 79 -2.58 -4.86 5.29
C ILE A 79 -1.91 -4.22 4.09
N ALA A 80 -1.24 -5.03 3.27
CA ALA A 80 -0.50 -4.59 2.09
C ALA A 80 -1.39 -4.63 0.86
N PHE A 81 -1.42 -3.55 0.09
CA PHE A 81 -2.16 -3.50 -1.16
C PHE A 81 -1.45 -2.61 -2.19
N SER A 82 -1.87 -2.74 -3.44
CA SER A 82 -1.41 -1.89 -4.54
C SER A 82 -2.55 -1.76 -5.56
N ASN A 83 -2.28 -1.57 -6.84
CA ASN A 83 -3.36 -1.59 -7.85
C ASN A 83 -3.91 -3.00 -8.03
N THR A 84 -2.99 -3.95 -8.16
CA THR A 84 -3.27 -5.38 -8.20
C THR A 84 -2.31 -6.07 -7.22
N ASN A 85 -1.80 -7.25 -7.52
CA ASN A 85 -1.01 -8.01 -6.57
C ASN A 85 0.48 -7.67 -6.51
N GLU A 86 1.10 -7.30 -7.62
CA GLU A 86 2.57 -7.34 -7.78
C GLU A 86 3.36 -6.49 -6.77
N ARG A 87 3.07 -5.20 -6.68
CA ARG A 87 3.76 -4.31 -5.75
C ARG A 87 3.41 -4.61 -4.31
N ALA A 88 2.17 -4.99 -4.06
CA ALA A 88 1.74 -5.38 -2.72
C ALA A 88 2.46 -6.65 -2.25
N ALA A 89 2.66 -7.61 -3.14
CA ALA A 89 3.40 -8.84 -2.82
C ALA A 89 4.86 -8.53 -2.47
N LEU A 90 5.50 -7.62 -3.19
CA LEU A 90 6.85 -7.17 -2.86
C LEU A 90 6.87 -6.49 -1.49
N GLY A 91 5.92 -5.62 -1.22
CA GLY A 91 5.80 -4.95 0.08
C GLY A 91 5.58 -5.94 1.22
N TRP A 92 4.72 -6.92 0.99
CA TRP A 92 4.49 -8.00 1.95
C TRP A 92 5.80 -8.76 2.22
N PHE A 93 6.53 -9.11 1.17
CA PHE A 93 7.82 -9.82 1.30
C PHE A 93 8.82 -9.01 2.13
N VAL A 94 8.98 -7.73 1.82
CA VAL A 94 9.91 -6.86 2.55
C VAL A 94 9.50 -6.76 4.02
N ALA A 95 8.24 -6.49 4.30
CA ALA A 95 7.77 -6.31 5.66
C ALA A 95 7.87 -7.60 6.48
N THR A 96 7.54 -8.75 5.89
CA THR A 96 7.53 -10.02 6.61
C THR A 96 8.90 -10.69 6.65
N GLU A 97 9.50 -10.95 5.50
CA GLU A 97 10.68 -11.80 5.38
C GLU A 97 11.97 -11.03 5.68
N ILE A 98 12.04 -9.76 5.39
CA ILE A 98 13.23 -8.96 5.61
C ILE A 98 13.15 -8.22 6.94
N LEU A 99 12.04 -7.56 7.22
CA LEU A 99 11.90 -6.72 8.41
C LEU A 99 11.25 -7.43 9.59
N GLY A 100 10.74 -8.64 9.39
CA GLY A 100 10.30 -9.51 10.47
C GLY A 100 8.93 -9.21 11.08
N ASN A 101 8.09 -8.42 10.42
CA ASN A 101 6.73 -8.21 10.90
C ASN A 101 5.88 -9.45 10.58
N LYS A 102 5.43 -10.15 11.61
CA LYS A 102 4.69 -11.41 11.46
C LYS A 102 3.20 -11.21 11.18
N ASN A 103 2.71 -9.99 11.31
CA ASN A 103 1.29 -9.68 11.20
C ASN A 103 1.00 -8.82 9.95
N VAL A 104 1.44 -9.29 8.78
CA VAL A 104 1.15 -8.62 7.52
C VAL A 104 0.24 -9.48 6.67
N GLN A 105 -0.94 -8.98 6.37
CA GLN A 105 -1.88 -9.62 5.45
C GLN A 105 -1.70 -9.00 4.06
N LEU A 106 -1.66 -9.84 3.04
CA LEU A 106 -1.63 -9.39 1.66
C LEU A 106 -3.06 -9.33 1.12
N TYR A 107 -3.48 -8.13 0.72
CA TYR A 107 -4.75 -7.94 0.01
C TYR A 107 -4.49 -8.06 -1.49
N GLU A 108 -4.53 -9.28 -2.00
CA GLU A 108 -4.14 -9.59 -3.38
C GLU A 108 -4.98 -8.87 -4.44
N ALA A 109 -6.29 -8.79 -4.25
CA ALA A 109 -7.19 -8.13 -5.19
C ALA A 109 -7.00 -6.61 -5.20
N SER A 110 -6.49 -6.05 -4.11
CA SER A 110 -6.00 -4.68 -4.01
C SER A 110 -7.06 -3.61 -4.34
N ILE A 111 -6.59 -2.40 -4.71
CA ILE A 111 -7.47 -1.25 -4.93
C ILE A 111 -8.45 -1.47 -6.09
N ARG A 112 -8.07 -2.29 -7.05
CA ARG A 112 -8.94 -2.62 -8.18
C ARG A 112 -10.28 -3.18 -7.71
N GLU A 113 -10.25 -4.11 -6.75
CA GLU A 113 -11.46 -4.67 -6.15
C GLU A 113 -12.14 -3.67 -5.23
N TRP A 114 -11.37 -3.02 -4.36
CA TRP A 114 -11.91 -2.06 -3.39
C TRP A 114 -12.67 -0.94 -4.10
N ALA A 115 -12.05 -0.36 -5.13
CA ALA A 115 -12.63 0.77 -5.88
C ALA A 115 -13.84 0.37 -6.73
N ALA A 116 -14.01 -0.92 -7.03
CA ALA A 116 -15.13 -1.39 -7.81
C ALA A 116 -16.45 -1.39 -7.03
N ALA A 117 -16.40 -1.38 -5.71
CA ALA A 117 -17.60 -1.37 -4.88
C ALA A 117 -17.94 0.06 -4.47
N PRO A 118 -19.02 0.65 -4.99
CA PRO A 118 -19.33 2.07 -4.77
C PRO A 118 -19.64 2.41 -3.33
N THR A 119 -19.97 1.43 -2.50
CA THR A 119 -20.25 1.63 -1.08
C THR A 119 -18.99 1.74 -0.23
N ARG A 120 -17.81 1.36 -0.77
CA ARG A 120 -16.55 1.49 -0.04
C ARG A 120 -15.97 2.87 -0.26
N ARG A 121 -15.50 3.46 0.84
CA ARG A 121 -14.99 4.82 0.81
C ARG A 121 -13.60 4.86 0.19
N MET A 122 -13.35 5.92 -0.58
CA MET A 122 -12.02 6.24 -1.12
C MET A 122 -11.59 7.59 -0.55
N HIS A 123 -10.32 7.69 -0.22
CA HIS A 123 -9.72 8.95 0.18
C HIS A 123 -8.91 9.51 -0.99
N ARG A 124 -9.37 10.63 -1.56
CA ARG A 124 -8.68 11.32 -2.64
C ARG A 124 -8.14 12.64 -2.10
N GLN A 125 -6.83 12.70 -1.91
CA GLN A 125 -6.19 13.85 -1.29
C GLN A 125 -6.05 15.03 -2.23
N ILE A 126 -5.77 14.76 -3.51
CA ILE A 126 -5.60 15.78 -4.54
C ILE A 126 -6.55 15.46 -5.69
N ASN A 127 -7.40 16.44 -6.03
CA ASN A 127 -8.34 16.33 -7.13
C ASN A 127 -8.01 17.39 -8.17
N LEU A 128 -7.46 16.96 -9.32
CA LEU A 128 -7.08 17.87 -10.39
C LEU A 128 -8.24 18.19 -11.35
N ASP A 129 -9.40 17.58 -11.15
CA ASP A 129 -10.57 17.81 -12.01
C ASP A 129 -11.32 19.11 -11.66
N GLU A 130 -10.94 19.74 -10.59
CA GLU A 130 -11.53 21.00 -10.14
C GLU A 130 -10.89 22.23 -10.78
#